data_efe5ac239941e592a334d610358b1e14
#
_entry.id   efe5ac239941e592a334d610358b1e14
#
_cell.length_a   1.000
_cell.length_b   1.000
_cell.length_c   1.000
_cell.angle_alpha   90.00
_cell.angle_beta   90.00
_cell.angle_gamma   90.00
#
_symmetry.space_group_name_H-M   'P 1'
#
loop_
_entity.id
_entity.type
_entity.pdbx_description
1 polymer ?
#
loop_
_entity_poly.entity_id
_entity_poly.type
_entity_poly.pdbx_seq_one_letter_code
_entity_poly.pdbx_strand_id
1 'polypeptide(L)'
;MILFGRNHNPVGDEVRAVLGIRGEPGTPEEPAQGMVWQSIVAHLNQSRSQNEFVSVTNIARETFAKHPWSIGGGGVTELKQIIEKSCLVLLGQMVESVGRTTVVGEDDCWIFDLATLHRLKVFDSCLPFGIGENIRDWGASELPFVIYPYVEIGGKPISSDSYVVTHYLWHFRTLLRQRTVFGKSLSDQERPWFEHLEHYVSKLRTSLSIAFAEIATHNHFVLDRGGKVFNRSAPIIKLPSNTTQDDHLALLSLLNSSVACFWAKQVFHNKGSTVDNKGARQTTIAFENFYDFTGTGLQKFPVTSEQPLDLALSLDRLAQNRQRSLPTQLAANFPLPRTLLEEHRNNAAALLGSMIALQEELDWRCYTLYGVTDEDLCYHNTPGKQLKPPGIKLGQRAFEIVMARKMAAGELETTWFERHGSTPVTEISTEWPEDYRKLIERRIELIETNHNIFLIEQPEYKRRWNTEPWDQQLQRALRTWLLDRLESAHYWPDPTQTPELTSCTRLAERAARDADFLQVAALYRGREDFDVLALVNELVASEAVPFLPVLRYKPSGLTLSLIHI
;
A
#
# COMPACT_ATOMS: atom_id res chain seq x y z
N MET A 1 18.49 19.03 -11.22
CA MET A 1 18.71 19.17 -12.68
C MET A 1 19.35 20.51 -12.96
N ILE A 2 20.39 20.54 -13.77
CA ILE A 2 21.06 21.77 -14.23
C ILE A 2 20.87 21.84 -15.74
N LEU A 3 20.36 22.98 -16.25
CA LEU A 3 20.15 23.22 -17.68
C LEU A 3 21.06 24.32 -18.15
N PHE A 4 21.79 24.05 -19.22
CA PHE A 4 22.58 25.07 -19.94
C PHE A 4 21.92 25.38 -21.27
N GLY A 5 21.59 26.64 -21.52
CA GLY A 5 20.96 27.10 -22.75
C GLY A 5 21.60 28.35 -23.29
N ARG A 6 21.46 28.57 -24.59
CA ARG A 6 21.79 29.81 -25.27
C ARG A 6 20.55 30.39 -25.91
N ASN A 7 20.43 31.70 -25.91
CA ASN A 7 19.31 32.40 -26.55
C ASN A 7 19.55 32.54 -28.06
N HIS A 8 19.46 31.44 -28.79
CA HIS A 8 19.49 31.39 -30.26
C HIS A 8 18.71 30.15 -30.74
N ASN A 9 18.45 30.08 -32.04
CA ASN A 9 17.77 28.96 -32.67
C ASN A 9 18.49 27.65 -32.38
N PRO A 10 17.73 26.53 -32.19
CA PRO A 10 18.32 25.22 -31.98
C PRO A 10 19.31 24.83 -33.08
N VAL A 11 20.45 24.27 -32.68
CA VAL A 11 21.41 23.69 -33.63
C VAL A 11 21.33 22.17 -33.49
N GLY A 12 20.75 21.52 -34.51
CA GLY A 12 20.56 20.08 -34.55
C GLY A 12 19.32 19.58 -33.75
N ASP A 13 19.01 18.30 -33.94
CA ASP A 13 17.82 17.65 -33.40
C ASP A 13 18.07 16.93 -32.07
N GLU A 14 19.29 16.97 -31.54
CA GLU A 14 19.70 16.32 -30.32
C GLU A 14 20.19 17.32 -29.27
N VAL A 15 20.11 16.89 -28.01
CA VAL A 15 20.64 17.58 -26.84
C VAL A 15 21.60 16.65 -26.11
N ARG A 16 22.81 17.09 -25.81
CA ARG A 16 23.73 16.37 -24.95
C ARG A 16 23.19 16.36 -23.53
N ALA A 17 22.96 15.19 -22.97
CA ALA A 17 22.52 15.00 -21.60
C ALA A 17 23.55 14.19 -20.81
N VAL A 18 23.83 14.64 -19.59
CA VAL A 18 24.54 13.86 -18.57
C VAL A 18 23.51 13.45 -17.55
N LEU A 19 23.23 12.15 -17.49
CA LEU A 19 22.15 11.55 -16.71
C LEU A 19 22.74 10.89 -15.47
N GLY A 20 22.16 11.17 -14.31
CA GLY A 20 22.59 10.56 -13.04
C GLY A 20 22.22 9.11 -12.95
N ILE A 21 23.15 8.28 -12.49
CA ILE A 21 22.96 6.85 -12.16
C ILE A 21 22.94 6.69 -10.64
N ARG A 22 23.95 7.27 -9.97
CA ARG A 22 24.12 7.20 -8.52
C ARG A 22 24.37 8.58 -7.95
N GLY A 23 23.86 8.85 -6.75
CA GLY A 23 24.12 10.09 -6.01
C GLY A 23 25.50 10.10 -5.36
N GLU A 24 25.88 11.27 -4.82
CA GLU A 24 27.09 11.44 -4.03
C GLU A 24 27.04 10.53 -2.79
N PRO A 25 28.09 9.74 -2.48
CA PRO A 25 28.09 8.84 -1.31
C PRO A 25 28.02 9.56 0.03
N GLY A 26 28.45 10.82 0.08
CA GLY A 26 28.42 11.69 1.25
C GLY A 26 28.47 13.15 0.85
N THR A 27 28.29 14.07 1.78
CA THR A 27 28.41 15.50 1.49
C THR A 27 29.90 15.84 1.30
N PRO A 28 30.34 16.26 0.12
CA PRO A 28 31.72 16.64 -0.11
C PRO A 28 32.07 17.95 0.65
N GLU A 29 33.29 18.07 1.17
CA GLU A 29 33.75 19.29 1.85
C GLU A 29 33.71 20.47 0.89
N GLU A 30 34.14 20.26 -0.35
CA GLU A 30 34.04 21.23 -1.45
C GLU A 30 33.14 20.66 -2.55
N PRO A 31 32.03 21.33 -2.94
CA PRO A 31 31.10 20.83 -3.98
C PRO A 31 31.78 20.52 -5.32
N ALA A 32 32.84 21.25 -5.67
CA ALA A 32 33.60 21.04 -6.91
C ALA A 32 34.46 19.77 -6.90
N GLN A 33 34.70 19.18 -5.74
CA GLN A 33 35.44 17.93 -5.56
C GLN A 33 34.53 16.73 -5.37
N GLY A 34 33.21 16.93 -5.38
CA GLY A 34 32.23 15.83 -5.32
C GLY A 34 32.43 14.85 -6.46
N MET A 35 32.35 13.55 -6.17
CA MET A 35 32.58 12.46 -7.14
C MET A 35 31.63 12.52 -8.32
N VAL A 36 30.36 12.85 -8.07
CA VAL A 36 29.35 13.05 -9.12
C VAL A 36 29.68 14.23 -9.99
N TRP A 37 30.07 15.36 -9.38
CA TRP A 37 30.45 16.57 -10.15
C TRP A 37 31.68 16.34 -11.03
N GLN A 38 32.72 15.73 -10.49
CA GLN A 38 33.92 15.38 -11.26
C GLN A 38 33.60 14.41 -12.40
N SER A 39 32.71 13.42 -12.14
CA SER A 39 32.24 12.50 -13.17
C SER A 39 31.51 13.23 -14.31
N ILE A 40 30.66 14.21 -13.98
CA ILE A 40 29.97 15.05 -14.99
C ILE A 40 31.00 15.78 -15.85
N VAL A 41 31.95 16.47 -15.23
CA VAL A 41 32.96 17.25 -15.93
C VAL A 41 33.86 16.40 -16.83
N ALA A 42 34.28 15.22 -16.33
CA ALA A 42 35.15 14.30 -17.06
C ALA A 42 34.46 13.67 -18.29
N HIS A 43 33.14 13.40 -18.20
CA HIS A 43 32.40 12.64 -19.22
C HIS A 43 31.55 13.50 -20.15
N LEU A 44 31.25 14.75 -19.82
CA LEU A 44 30.32 15.63 -20.57
C LEU A 44 30.57 15.66 -22.08
N ASN A 45 31.83 15.65 -22.50
CA ASN A 45 32.24 15.72 -23.92
C ASN A 45 32.32 14.33 -24.59
N GLN A 46 32.12 13.24 -23.86
CA GLN A 46 32.25 11.88 -24.35
C GLN A 46 30.87 11.27 -24.54
N SER A 47 30.29 11.37 -25.75
CA SER A 47 28.99 10.73 -26.05
C SER A 47 29.07 9.24 -25.86
N ARG A 48 28.00 8.65 -25.29
CA ARG A 48 27.88 7.21 -24.97
C ARG A 48 28.90 6.72 -23.93
N SER A 49 29.44 7.61 -23.12
CA SER A 49 30.28 7.23 -21.98
C SER A 49 29.41 7.00 -20.75
N GLN A 50 29.86 6.11 -19.89
CA GLN A 50 29.20 5.80 -18.61
C GLN A 50 30.25 5.45 -17.57
N ASN A 51 29.97 5.83 -16.31
CA ASN A 51 30.69 5.36 -15.14
C ASN A 51 29.69 5.04 -14.02
N GLU A 52 30.15 4.83 -12.80
CA GLU A 52 29.31 4.51 -11.64
C GLU A 52 28.27 5.62 -11.33
N PHE A 53 28.57 6.87 -11.60
CA PHE A 53 27.75 8.03 -11.20
C PHE A 53 26.89 8.60 -12.31
N VAL A 54 27.37 8.58 -13.54
CA VAL A 54 26.71 9.24 -14.67
C VAL A 54 26.79 8.44 -15.96
N SER A 55 25.81 8.61 -16.84
CA SER A 55 25.87 8.23 -18.25
C SER A 55 25.68 9.46 -19.13
N VAL A 56 26.36 9.52 -20.27
CA VAL A 56 26.29 10.63 -21.21
C VAL A 56 25.73 10.15 -22.54
N THR A 57 24.61 10.73 -22.94
CA THR A 57 23.93 10.37 -24.19
C THR A 57 23.45 11.61 -24.92
N ASN A 58 23.18 11.46 -26.21
CA ASN A 58 22.46 12.46 -26.99
C ASN A 58 20.99 12.04 -27.03
N ILE A 59 20.12 12.92 -26.57
CA ILE A 59 18.67 12.70 -26.51
C ILE A 59 18.01 13.58 -27.58
N ALA A 60 17.06 13.00 -28.31
CA ALA A 60 16.27 13.76 -29.27
C ALA A 60 15.61 14.98 -28.59
N ARG A 61 15.76 16.16 -29.15
CA ARG A 61 15.23 17.42 -28.61
C ARG A 61 13.73 17.36 -28.39
N GLU A 62 13.00 16.61 -29.22
CA GLU A 62 11.56 16.38 -29.10
C GLU A 62 11.18 15.76 -27.75
N THR A 63 12.03 14.94 -27.17
CA THR A 63 11.83 14.34 -25.83
C THR A 63 11.62 15.41 -24.75
N PHE A 64 12.24 16.56 -24.91
CA PHE A 64 12.14 17.69 -23.97
C PHE A 64 11.00 18.67 -24.30
N ALA A 65 10.23 18.42 -25.38
CA ALA A 65 9.10 19.27 -25.75
C ALA A 65 7.88 19.05 -24.85
N LYS A 66 7.76 17.89 -24.21
CA LYS A 66 6.63 17.54 -23.33
C LYS A 66 7.13 17.05 -21.97
N HIS A 67 6.47 17.50 -20.92
CA HIS A 67 6.69 17.05 -19.56
C HIS A 67 5.83 15.79 -19.24
N PRO A 68 6.28 14.87 -18.35
CA PRO A 68 7.51 14.85 -17.58
C PRO A 68 8.72 14.36 -18.40
N TRP A 69 9.90 14.90 -18.08
CA TRP A 69 11.16 14.44 -18.70
C TRP A 69 11.72 13.24 -17.92
N SER A 70 11.91 12.12 -18.61
CA SER A 70 12.71 11.01 -18.06
C SER A 70 14.19 11.36 -18.23
N ILE A 71 14.87 11.53 -17.12
CA ILE A 71 16.29 11.95 -17.06
C ILE A 71 17.14 10.95 -16.26
N GLY A 72 16.66 9.70 -16.11
CA GLY A 72 17.43 8.61 -15.52
C GLY A 72 18.54 8.16 -16.45
N GLY A 73 19.75 7.95 -15.90
CA GLY A 73 20.89 7.40 -16.62
C GLY A 73 20.88 5.89 -16.71
N GLY A 74 21.91 5.32 -17.34
CA GLY A 74 22.12 3.89 -17.34
C GLY A 74 21.07 3.07 -18.11
N GLY A 75 20.44 3.61 -19.18
CA GLY A 75 19.46 2.87 -19.98
C GLY A 75 18.00 3.00 -19.53
N VAL A 76 17.74 3.69 -18.42
CA VAL A 76 16.38 3.86 -17.86
C VAL A 76 15.43 4.56 -18.83
N THR A 77 15.91 5.59 -19.54
CA THR A 77 15.11 6.32 -20.54
C THR A 77 14.77 5.45 -21.74
N GLU A 78 15.72 4.66 -22.22
CA GLU A 78 15.57 3.74 -23.33
C GLU A 78 14.57 2.62 -22.98
N LEU A 79 14.68 2.03 -21.78
CA LEU A 79 13.75 1.01 -21.31
C LEU A 79 12.32 1.58 -21.19
N LYS A 80 12.16 2.80 -20.66
CA LYS A 80 10.84 3.48 -20.63
C LYS A 80 10.27 3.61 -22.05
N GLN A 81 11.07 3.99 -23.05
CA GLN A 81 10.62 4.12 -24.43
C GLN A 81 10.21 2.75 -25.03
N ILE A 82 10.91 1.67 -24.70
CA ILE A 82 10.52 0.30 -25.10
C ILE A 82 9.13 -0.02 -24.56
N ILE A 83 8.92 0.20 -23.26
CA ILE A 83 7.62 -0.03 -22.60
C ILE A 83 6.51 0.81 -23.25
N GLU A 84 6.77 2.08 -23.56
CA GLU A 84 5.77 2.97 -24.18
C GLU A 84 5.48 2.62 -25.65
N LYS A 85 6.42 2.02 -26.38
CA LYS A 85 6.19 1.52 -27.76
C LYS A 85 5.25 0.32 -27.83
N SER A 86 5.15 -0.48 -26.77
CA SER A 86 4.22 -1.62 -26.70
C SER A 86 2.77 -1.21 -26.40
N CYS A 87 2.51 0.08 -26.33
CA CYS A 87 1.21 0.65 -26.04
C CYS A 87 0.22 0.42 -27.17
N LEU A 88 -0.89 -0.27 -26.90
CA LEU A 88 -2.06 -0.29 -27.77
C LEU A 88 -2.94 0.95 -27.52
N VAL A 89 -3.17 1.26 -26.25
CA VAL A 89 -4.07 2.32 -25.80
C VAL A 89 -3.58 2.88 -24.48
N LEU A 90 -3.76 4.18 -24.24
CA LEU A 90 -3.46 4.78 -22.94
C LEU A 90 -4.59 4.50 -21.96
N LEU A 91 -4.26 4.29 -20.69
CA LEU A 91 -5.24 4.03 -19.63
C LEU A 91 -6.36 5.08 -19.61
N GLY A 92 -6.02 6.37 -19.81
CA GLY A 92 -7.00 7.46 -19.84
C GLY A 92 -8.08 7.33 -20.91
N GLN A 93 -7.86 6.54 -21.96
CA GLN A 93 -8.83 6.27 -23.03
C GLN A 93 -9.77 5.10 -22.70
N MET A 94 -9.42 4.28 -21.69
CA MET A 94 -10.21 3.12 -21.27
C MET A 94 -11.07 3.39 -20.04
N VAL A 95 -10.73 4.41 -19.25
CA VAL A 95 -11.37 4.66 -17.96
C VAL A 95 -12.42 5.77 -18.05
N GLU A 96 -13.48 5.66 -17.28
CA GLU A 96 -14.47 6.74 -17.11
C GLU A 96 -13.87 7.88 -16.28
N SER A 97 -13.17 7.55 -15.19
CA SER A 97 -12.50 8.54 -14.35
C SER A 97 -11.42 7.91 -13.45
N VAL A 98 -10.45 8.72 -13.05
CA VAL A 98 -9.48 8.40 -12.01
C VAL A 98 -9.49 9.50 -10.97
N GLY A 99 -9.47 9.15 -9.68
CA GLY A 99 -9.31 10.15 -8.62
C GLY A 99 -10.05 9.83 -7.31
N ARG A 100 -10.09 10.83 -6.46
CA ARG A 100 -10.63 10.75 -5.10
C ARG A 100 -12.12 10.53 -5.08
N THR A 101 -12.62 9.83 -4.05
CA THR A 101 -14.05 9.63 -3.79
C THR A 101 -14.56 10.45 -2.62
N THR A 102 -13.79 10.47 -1.52
CA THR A 102 -14.21 11.12 -0.27
C THR A 102 -13.01 11.79 0.40
N VAL A 103 -13.23 12.99 0.93
CA VAL A 103 -12.33 13.66 1.86
C VAL A 103 -13.16 14.08 3.06
N VAL A 104 -12.88 13.50 4.21
CA VAL A 104 -13.71 13.76 5.41
C VAL A 104 -13.42 15.13 6.02
N GLY A 105 -12.16 15.56 6.02
CA GLY A 105 -11.69 16.75 6.72
C GLY A 105 -11.83 16.57 8.24
N GLU A 106 -10.77 16.84 9.00
CA GLU A 106 -10.68 16.56 10.43
C GLU A 106 -10.82 15.05 10.71
N ASP A 107 -9.88 14.27 10.18
CA ASP A 107 -9.90 12.80 10.16
C ASP A 107 -10.16 12.20 11.56
N ASP A 108 -9.64 12.79 12.63
CA ASP A 108 -9.83 12.35 14.02
C ASP A 108 -11.30 12.38 14.50
N CYS A 109 -12.16 13.16 13.83
CA CYS A 109 -13.59 13.20 14.15
C CYS A 109 -14.40 12.12 13.41
N TRP A 110 -13.82 11.49 12.40
CA TRP A 110 -14.55 10.65 11.46
C TRP A 110 -14.09 9.22 11.40
N ILE A 111 -12.78 8.95 11.59
CA ILE A 111 -12.14 7.66 11.31
C ILE A 111 -11.80 6.96 12.62
N PHE A 112 -12.32 5.74 12.80
CA PHE A 112 -12.18 4.96 14.01
C PHE A 112 -11.96 3.48 13.74
N ASP A 113 -11.45 2.79 14.74
CA ASP A 113 -11.51 1.35 14.83
C ASP A 113 -12.94 0.88 15.21
N LEU A 114 -13.19 -0.41 15.01
CA LEU A 114 -14.50 -1.01 15.26
C LEU A 114 -14.91 -0.89 16.74
N ALA A 115 -13.97 -1.11 17.66
CA ALA A 115 -14.22 -1.05 19.10
C ALA A 115 -14.71 0.35 19.52
N THR A 116 -14.04 1.39 19.06
CA THR A 116 -14.44 2.77 19.35
C THR A 116 -15.84 3.09 18.84
N LEU A 117 -16.23 2.59 17.66
CA LEU A 117 -17.57 2.81 17.11
C LEU A 117 -18.68 2.14 17.92
N HIS A 118 -18.43 0.94 18.44
CA HIS A 118 -19.36 0.26 19.34
C HIS A 118 -19.54 1.05 20.65
N ARG A 119 -18.44 1.56 21.24
CA ARG A 119 -18.48 2.44 22.43
C ARG A 119 -19.30 3.70 22.19
N LEU A 120 -19.13 4.33 21.02
CA LEU A 120 -19.84 5.54 20.64
C LEU A 120 -21.29 5.28 20.22
N LYS A 121 -21.70 4.03 20.04
CA LYS A 121 -23.03 3.62 19.55
C LYS A 121 -23.40 4.24 18.19
N VAL A 122 -22.41 4.40 17.30
CA VAL A 122 -22.58 5.01 15.98
C VAL A 122 -22.25 4.03 14.83
N PHE A 123 -22.03 2.78 15.15
CA PHE A 123 -21.62 1.73 14.18
C PHE A 123 -22.56 1.63 12.98
N ASP A 124 -23.88 1.71 13.21
CA ASP A 124 -24.90 1.62 12.15
C ASP A 124 -24.82 2.77 11.11
N SER A 125 -24.10 3.83 11.46
CA SER A 125 -23.85 4.98 10.59
C SER A 125 -22.44 4.99 10.01
N CYS A 126 -21.76 3.83 9.98
CA CYS A 126 -20.37 3.73 9.57
C CYS A 126 -20.19 2.78 8.40
N LEU A 127 -19.11 3.02 7.63
CA LEU A 127 -18.68 2.13 6.55
C LEU A 127 -17.18 1.84 6.68
N PRO A 128 -16.71 0.67 6.19
CA PRO A 128 -15.29 0.42 6.04
C PRO A 128 -14.65 1.48 5.15
N PHE A 129 -13.49 1.99 5.56
CA PHE A 129 -12.81 3.14 4.95
C PHE A 129 -11.43 2.78 4.45
N GLY A 130 -11.25 2.71 3.14
CA GLY A 130 -9.96 2.45 2.51
C GLY A 130 -9.06 3.68 2.58
N ILE A 131 -7.89 3.53 3.19
CA ILE A 131 -6.80 4.52 3.17
C ILE A 131 -5.58 3.91 2.47
N GLY A 132 -4.67 4.75 1.97
CA GLY A 132 -3.58 4.28 1.11
C GLY A 132 -2.72 3.17 1.71
N GLU A 133 -2.46 3.20 3.02
CA GLU A 133 -1.67 2.17 3.71
C GLU A 133 -2.33 0.79 3.76
N ASN A 134 -3.66 0.71 3.67
CA ASN A 134 -4.40 -0.55 3.66
C ASN A 134 -4.50 -1.19 2.26
N ILE A 135 -4.12 -0.46 1.20
CA ILE A 135 -4.17 -0.94 -0.19
C ILE A 135 -2.85 -1.64 -0.49
N ARG A 136 -2.80 -2.96 -0.31
CA ARG A 136 -1.57 -3.74 -0.48
C ARG A 136 -1.85 -5.18 -0.89
N ASP A 137 -0.87 -5.81 -1.52
CA ASP A 137 -0.79 -7.26 -1.71
C ASP A 137 -2.05 -7.87 -2.34
N TRP A 138 -2.59 -7.22 -3.38
CA TRP A 138 -3.82 -7.62 -4.07
C TRP A 138 -5.09 -7.53 -3.23
N GLY A 139 -5.06 -6.91 -2.06
CA GLY A 139 -6.20 -6.79 -1.16
C GLY A 139 -6.23 -5.49 -0.39
N ALA A 140 -7.38 -5.20 0.20
CA ALA A 140 -7.56 -4.14 1.17
C ALA A 140 -7.88 -4.79 2.52
N SER A 141 -6.96 -4.72 3.48
CA SER A 141 -7.08 -5.39 4.78
C SER A 141 -7.01 -4.40 5.93
N GLU A 142 -7.57 -4.79 7.06
CA GLU A 142 -7.54 -4.00 8.30
C GLU A 142 -8.04 -2.56 8.12
N LEU A 143 -9.14 -2.42 7.39
CA LEU A 143 -9.73 -1.12 7.12
C LEU A 143 -10.28 -0.50 8.42
N PRO A 144 -9.93 0.75 8.73
CA PRO A 144 -10.69 1.52 9.71
C PRO A 144 -12.12 1.75 9.20
N PHE A 145 -12.95 2.31 10.05
CA PHE A 145 -14.30 2.70 9.70
C PHE A 145 -14.43 4.21 9.68
N VAL A 146 -15.30 4.71 8.83
CA VAL A 146 -15.65 6.13 8.78
C VAL A 146 -17.12 6.31 9.13
N ILE A 147 -17.42 7.30 9.96
CA ILE A 147 -18.81 7.76 10.11
C ILE A 147 -19.25 8.32 8.76
N TYR A 148 -20.32 7.74 8.21
CA TYR A 148 -20.82 8.04 6.88
C TYR A 148 -22.20 8.69 6.96
N PRO A 149 -22.29 10.04 6.99
CA PRO A 149 -23.54 10.76 7.25
C PRO A 149 -24.43 10.87 6.00
N TYR A 150 -24.62 9.76 5.29
CA TYR A 150 -25.45 9.67 4.10
C TYR A 150 -26.34 8.43 4.17
N VAL A 151 -27.51 8.49 3.49
CA VAL A 151 -28.49 7.39 3.51
C VAL A 151 -27.93 6.11 2.87
N GLU A 152 -27.12 6.29 1.81
CA GLU A 152 -26.48 5.21 1.07
C GLU A 152 -25.16 5.69 0.45
N ILE A 153 -24.33 4.80 -0.06
CA ILE A 153 -23.07 5.16 -0.73
C ILE A 153 -23.38 6.04 -1.96
N GLY A 154 -22.86 7.28 -1.95
CA GLY A 154 -23.16 8.27 -2.96
C GLY A 154 -24.58 8.84 -2.87
N GLY A 155 -25.25 8.66 -1.74
CA GLY A 155 -26.59 9.14 -1.47
C GLY A 155 -26.66 10.58 -0.95
N LYS A 156 -27.86 10.96 -0.51
CA LYS A 156 -28.13 12.26 0.14
C LYS A 156 -27.69 12.21 1.62
N PRO A 157 -27.38 13.37 2.22
CA PRO A 157 -27.13 13.45 3.65
C PRO A 157 -28.30 12.89 4.47
N ILE A 158 -27.99 12.30 5.63
CA ILE A 158 -28.99 11.89 6.62
C ILE A 158 -29.68 13.10 7.24
N SER A 159 -30.75 12.87 7.99
CA SER A 159 -31.44 13.96 8.71
C SER A 159 -30.56 14.57 9.81
N SER A 160 -30.70 15.87 10.03
CA SER A 160 -29.98 16.62 11.06
C SER A 160 -30.35 16.21 12.49
N ASP A 161 -31.50 15.55 12.69
CA ASP A 161 -31.98 15.01 13.96
C ASP A 161 -31.55 13.56 14.19
N SER A 162 -30.83 12.94 13.25
CA SER A 162 -30.29 11.59 13.43
C SER A 162 -29.36 11.49 14.63
N TYR A 163 -29.34 10.31 15.28
CA TYR A 163 -28.57 10.06 16.50
C TYR A 163 -27.07 10.42 16.33
N VAL A 164 -26.45 10.01 15.25
CA VAL A 164 -25.02 10.29 15.01
C VAL A 164 -24.72 11.79 14.92
N VAL A 165 -25.63 12.58 14.35
CA VAL A 165 -25.47 14.04 14.24
C VAL A 165 -25.70 14.72 15.59
N THR A 166 -26.76 14.35 16.32
CA THR A 166 -27.17 15.03 17.54
C THR A 166 -26.37 14.60 18.78
N HIS A 167 -25.87 13.35 18.83
CA HIS A 167 -25.17 12.79 20.00
C HIS A 167 -23.67 12.71 19.82
N TYR A 168 -23.17 12.57 18.60
CA TYR A 168 -21.74 12.46 18.37
C TYR A 168 -21.16 13.69 17.64
N LEU A 169 -21.56 13.95 16.39
CA LEU A 169 -20.99 15.02 15.58
C LEU A 169 -21.25 16.41 16.17
N TRP A 170 -22.32 16.56 16.95
CA TRP A 170 -22.65 17.83 17.61
C TRP A 170 -21.54 18.39 18.48
N HIS A 171 -20.76 17.55 19.12
CA HIS A 171 -19.62 17.96 19.93
C HIS A 171 -18.53 18.68 19.11
N PHE A 172 -18.45 18.38 17.83
CA PHE A 172 -17.46 18.94 16.89
C PHE A 172 -18.05 19.99 15.94
N ARG A 173 -19.33 20.37 16.12
CA ARG A 173 -20.04 21.23 15.16
C ARG A 173 -19.29 22.54 14.84
N THR A 174 -18.62 23.15 15.81
CA THR A 174 -17.87 24.39 15.64
C THR A 174 -16.68 24.17 14.71
N LEU A 175 -15.89 23.14 14.98
CA LEU A 175 -14.75 22.73 14.15
C LEU A 175 -15.22 22.37 12.73
N LEU A 176 -16.24 21.53 12.63
CA LEU A 176 -16.74 21.04 11.35
C LEU A 176 -17.34 22.14 10.48
N ARG A 177 -17.93 23.19 11.05
CA ARG A 177 -18.45 24.38 10.33
C ARG A 177 -17.34 25.25 9.74
N GLN A 178 -16.14 25.24 10.33
CA GLN A 178 -15.02 26.07 9.88
C GLN A 178 -14.28 25.46 8.69
N ARG A 179 -14.53 24.18 8.35
CA ARG A 179 -13.89 23.51 7.22
C ARG A 179 -14.23 24.21 5.91
N THR A 180 -13.23 24.36 5.06
CA THR A 180 -13.39 25.01 3.75
C THR A 180 -12.87 24.12 2.62
N VAL A 181 -13.54 24.18 1.48
CA VAL A 181 -13.12 23.60 0.19
C VAL A 181 -12.96 24.72 -0.81
N PHE A 182 -11.77 24.86 -1.38
CA PHE A 182 -11.46 25.97 -2.32
C PHE A 182 -11.81 27.35 -1.76
N GLY A 183 -11.60 27.57 -0.46
CA GLY A 183 -11.85 28.84 0.24
C GLY A 183 -13.33 29.13 0.57
N LYS A 184 -14.24 28.18 0.34
CA LYS A 184 -15.66 28.29 0.72
C LYS A 184 -16.01 27.27 1.81
N SER A 185 -16.76 27.70 2.83
CA SER A 185 -17.29 26.79 3.84
C SER A 185 -18.38 25.88 3.25
N LEU A 186 -18.73 24.78 3.95
CA LEU A 186 -19.85 23.93 3.54
C LEU A 186 -21.17 24.73 3.57
N SER A 187 -21.35 25.66 4.53
CA SER A 187 -22.51 26.52 4.61
C SER A 187 -22.62 27.48 3.40
N ASP A 188 -21.50 28.02 2.93
CA ASP A 188 -21.48 28.85 1.71
C ASP A 188 -21.87 28.07 0.45
N GLN A 189 -21.79 26.74 0.52
CA GLN A 189 -22.17 25.82 -0.54
C GLN A 189 -23.57 25.22 -0.33
N GLU A 190 -24.36 25.75 0.63
CA GLU A 190 -25.70 25.25 1.02
C GLU A 190 -25.67 23.76 1.46
N ARG A 191 -24.54 23.28 1.99
CA ARG A 191 -24.33 21.91 2.44
C ARG A 191 -24.40 21.84 3.98
N PRO A 192 -24.97 20.77 4.55
CA PRO A 192 -24.94 20.53 5.99
C PRO A 192 -23.51 20.49 6.54
N TRP A 193 -23.31 21.08 7.71
CA TRP A 193 -22.00 21.14 8.39
C TRP A 193 -21.44 19.76 8.77
N PHE A 194 -22.31 18.76 8.86
CA PHE A 194 -21.98 17.38 9.22
C PHE A 194 -21.71 16.48 8.02
N GLU A 195 -21.67 16.99 6.81
CA GLU A 195 -21.21 16.23 5.65
C GLU A 195 -19.68 16.10 5.61
N HIS A 196 -19.19 15.11 4.85
CA HIS A 196 -17.78 15.06 4.49
C HIS A 196 -17.38 16.31 3.69
N LEU A 197 -16.12 16.72 3.84
CA LEU A 197 -15.62 17.92 3.19
C LEU A 197 -15.78 17.83 1.66
N GLU A 198 -15.36 16.70 1.07
CA GLU A 198 -15.59 16.37 -0.34
C GLU A 198 -16.31 15.02 -0.46
N HIS A 199 -17.29 14.95 -1.35
CA HIS A 199 -18.09 13.76 -1.59
C HIS A 199 -18.46 13.66 -3.07
N TYR A 200 -17.73 12.80 -3.81
CA TYR A 200 -17.84 12.68 -5.26
C TYR A 200 -18.82 11.57 -5.66
N VAL A 201 -20.12 11.89 -5.67
CA VAL A 201 -21.24 10.96 -5.91
C VAL A 201 -21.05 10.12 -7.18
N SER A 202 -20.61 10.72 -8.29
CA SER A 202 -20.44 10.04 -9.58
C SER A 202 -19.39 8.92 -9.52
N LYS A 203 -18.39 9.04 -8.63
CA LYS A 203 -17.34 8.03 -8.44
C LYS A 203 -17.75 6.98 -7.42
N LEU A 204 -18.54 7.34 -6.42
CA LEU A 204 -19.01 6.44 -5.37
C LEU A 204 -20.07 5.44 -5.87
N ARG A 205 -20.90 5.84 -6.83
CA ARG A 205 -21.95 4.99 -7.42
C ARG A 205 -21.37 4.05 -8.46
N THR A 206 -20.54 3.12 -8.02
CA THR A 206 -20.00 2.04 -8.86
C THR A 206 -19.97 0.74 -8.06
N SER A 207 -20.29 -0.36 -8.73
CA SER A 207 -20.24 -1.69 -8.11
C SER A 207 -18.82 -2.27 -8.08
N LEU A 208 -17.98 -1.84 -9.04
CA LEU A 208 -16.59 -2.27 -9.17
C LEU A 208 -15.71 -1.06 -9.40
N SER A 209 -14.52 -1.07 -8.80
CA SER A 209 -13.47 -0.08 -9.05
C SER A 209 -12.09 -0.67 -8.75
N ILE A 210 -11.02 -0.02 -9.18
CA ILE A 210 -9.67 -0.36 -8.78
C ILE A 210 -9.17 0.75 -7.86
N ALA A 211 -8.98 0.44 -6.58
CA ALA A 211 -8.39 1.37 -5.62
C ALA A 211 -6.87 1.25 -5.62
N PHE A 212 -6.17 2.36 -5.36
CA PHE A 212 -4.72 2.37 -5.28
C PHE A 212 -4.18 3.33 -4.22
N ALA A 213 -2.96 3.07 -3.74
CA ALA A 213 -2.27 3.96 -2.81
C ALA A 213 -1.69 5.16 -3.58
N GLU A 214 -2.16 6.40 -3.29
CA GLU A 214 -1.69 7.62 -3.95
C GLU A 214 -0.22 7.90 -3.63
N ILE A 215 0.19 7.71 -2.39
CA ILE A 215 1.59 7.89 -1.98
C ILE A 215 2.12 6.55 -1.45
N ALA A 216 3.05 5.96 -2.20
CA ALA A 216 3.61 4.67 -1.85
C ALA A 216 5.05 4.52 -2.39
N THR A 217 5.79 3.56 -1.83
CA THR A 217 7.12 3.20 -2.32
C THR A 217 7.04 2.34 -3.58
N HIS A 218 5.97 1.57 -3.75
CA HIS A 218 5.69 0.67 -4.88
C HIS A 218 4.23 0.78 -5.29
N ASN A 219 3.94 0.34 -6.51
CA ASN A 219 2.59 0.29 -7.03
C ASN A 219 1.73 -0.77 -6.30
N HIS A 220 0.61 -0.33 -5.76
CA HIS A 220 -0.37 -1.19 -5.10
C HIS A 220 -1.77 -0.85 -5.60
N PHE A 221 -2.36 -1.78 -6.34
CA PHE A 221 -3.69 -1.68 -6.90
C PHE A 221 -4.52 -2.87 -6.46
N VAL A 222 -5.78 -2.65 -6.09
CA VAL A 222 -6.69 -3.71 -5.61
C VAL A 222 -8.07 -3.56 -6.23
N LEU A 223 -8.72 -4.69 -6.50
CA LEU A 223 -10.11 -4.69 -6.95
C LEU A 223 -11.05 -4.43 -5.77
N ASP A 224 -11.82 -3.36 -5.87
CA ASP A 224 -12.94 -3.08 -4.98
C ASP A 224 -14.24 -3.62 -5.55
N ARG A 225 -15.01 -4.31 -4.70
CA ARG A 225 -16.31 -4.92 -5.00
C ARG A 225 -17.47 -4.21 -4.30
N GLY A 226 -17.26 -2.93 -3.94
CA GLY A 226 -18.25 -2.12 -3.25
C GLY A 226 -18.34 -2.35 -1.74
N GLY A 227 -19.34 -1.73 -1.11
CA GLY A 227 -19.59 -1.84 0.33
C GLY A 227 -18.65 -1.04 1.22
N LYS A 228 -17.77 -0.22 0.64
CA LYS A 228 -16.81 0.64 1.35
C LYS A 228 -16.60 1.96 0.62
N VAL A 229 -15.99 2.88 1.28
CA VAL A 229 -15.58 4.17 0.72
C VAL A 229 -14.08 4.39 0.90
N PHE A 230 -13.50 5.29 0.12
CA PHE A 230 -12.05 5.48 0.10
C PHE A 230 -11.67 6.93 0.40
N ASN A 231 -10.62 7.11 1.19
CA ASN A 231 -10.03 8.41 1.49
C ASN A 231 -9.28 8.97 0.26
N ARG A 232 -8.92 10.22 0.35
CA ARG A 232 -8.10 10.90 -0.66
C ARG A 232 -6.76 10.18 -0.93
N SER A 233 -6.18 9.51 0.07
CA SER A 233 -4.94 8.74 -0.04
C SER A 233 -5.11 7.40 -0.75
N ALA A 234 -6.34 6.97 -1.00
CA ALA A 234 -6.70 5.77 -1.75
C ALA A 234 -7.67 6.12 -2.89
N PRO A 235 -7.24 6.84 -3.93
CA PRO A 235 -8.10 7.13 -5.07
C PRO A 235 -8.50 5.86 -5.81
N ILE A 236 -9.52 5.98 -6.67
CA ILE A 236 -10.00 4.87 -7.49
C ILE A 236 -9.86 5.14 -8.98
N ILE A 237 -9.75 4.06 -9.73
CA ILE A 237 -9.94 4.00 -11.18
C ILE A 237 -11.33 3.42 -11.42
N LYS A 238 -12.18 4.16 -12.10
CA LYS A 238 -13.52 3.75 -12.50
C LYS A 238 -13.52 3.44 -13.99
N LEU A 239 -13.84 2.19 -14.34
CA LEU A 239 -14.06 1.76 -15.71
C LEU A 239 -15.50 2.08 -16.16
N PRO A 240 -15.81 2.07 -17.45
CA PRO A 240 -17.17 2.21 -17.96
C PRO A 240 -18.15 1.20 -17.36
N SER A 241 -19.40 1.57 -17.20
CA SER A 241 -20.42 0.76 -16.49
C SER A 241 -20.73 -0.59 -17.11
N ASN A 242 -20.36 -0.81 -18.37
CA ASN A 242 -20.52 -2.07 -19.08
C ASN A 242 -19.35 -3.06 -18.94
N THR A 243 -18.30 -2.69 -18.19
CA THR A 243 -17.14 -3.55 -17.97
C THR A 243 -17.41 -4.58 -16.88
N THR A 244 -16.82 -5.76 -17.06
CA THR A 244 -16.94 -6.91 -16.17
C THR A 244 -15.88 -6.90 -15.07
N GLN A 245 -15.98 -7.82 -14.11
CA GLN A 245 -14.92 -8.06 -13.13
C GLN A 245 -13.63 -8.52 -13.82
N ASP A 246 -13.73 -9.31 -14.86
CA ASP A 246 -12.58 -9.83 -15.60
C ASP A 246 -11.83 -8.70 -16.33
N ASP A 247 -12.53 -7.70 -16.86
CA ASP A 247 -11.91 -6.52 -17.44
C ASP A 247 -11.11 -5.71 -16.40
N HIS A 248 -11.64 -5.58 -15.18
CA HIS A 248 -10.92 -4.94 -14.08
C HIS A 248 -9.69 -5.74 -13.66
N LEU A 249 -9.78 -7.07 -13.57
CA LEU A 249 -8.67 -7.94 -13.20
C LEU A 249 -7.61 -8.01 -14.29
N ALA A 250 -8.01 -8.01 -15.57
CA ALA A 250 -7.11 -7.93 -16.68
C ALA A 250 -6.25 -6.65 -16.62
N LEU A 251 -6.89 -5.49 -16.43
CA LEU A 251 -6.15 -4.24 -16.23
C LEU A 251 -5.29 -4.27 -14.97
N LEU A 252 -5.80 -4.85 -13.87
CA LEU A 252 -5.09 -4.96 -12.60
C LEU A 252 -3.79 -5.76 -12.73
N SER A 253 -3.75 -6.77 -13.61
CA SER A 253 -2.53 -7.55 -13.88
C SER A 253 -1.38 -6.66 -14.36
N LEU A 254 -1.64 -5.77 -15.30
CA LEU A 254 -0.63 -4.84 -15.81
C LEU A 254 -0.24 -3.81 -14.73
N LEU A 255 -1.23 -3.21 -14.05
CA LEU A 255 -0.99 -2.17 -13.04
C LEU A 255 -0.19 -2.67 -11.82
N ASN A 256 -0.28 -3.96 -11.49
CA ASN A 256 0.45 -4.58 -10.39
C ASN A 256 1.80 -5.21 -10.79
N SER A 257 2.22 -5.07 -12.04
CA SER A 257 3.50 -5.61 -12.52
C SER A 257 4.70 -4.73 -12.12
N SER A 258 5.88 -5.32 -12.14
CA SER A 258 7.15 -4.59 -11.99
C SER A 258 7.39 -3.62 -13.15
N VAL A 259 6.86 -3.89 -14.36
CA VAL A 259 6.89 -2.96 -15.50
C VAL A 259 6.13 -1.68 -15.17
N ALA A 260 4.93 -1.81 -14.59
CA ALA A 260 4.16 -0.64 -14.17
C ALA A 260 4.88 0.14 -13.06
N CYS A 261 5.52 -0.55 -12.11
CA CYS A 261 6.31 0.09 -11.05
C CYS A 261 7.48 0.88 -11.65
N PHE A 262 8.24 0.25 -12.54
CA PHE A 262 9.35 0.90 -13.24
C PHE A 262 8.88 2.16 -14.00
N TRP A 263 7.88 2.00 -14.89
CA TRP A 263 7.33 3.09 -15.68
C TRP A 263 6.82 4.23 -14.78
N ALA A 264 6.05 3.90 -13.75
CA ALA A 264 5.48 4.87 -12.82
C ALA A 264 6.56 5.71 -12.14
N LYS A 265 7.65 5.12 -11.70
CA LYS A 265 8.76 5.84 -11.06
C LYS A 265 9.53 6.76 -12.01
N GLN A 266 9.38 6.58 -13.34
CA GLN A 266 9.92 7.51 -14.35
C GLN A 266 8.96 8.68 -14.67
N VAL A 267 7.68 8.55 -14.32
CA VAL A 267 6.62 9.52 -14.66
C VAL A 267 6.17 10.34 -13.45
N PHE A 268 6.12 9.72 -12.29
CA PHE A 268 5.61 10.34 -11.06
C PHE A 268 6.69 11.08 -10.27
N HIS A 269 6.23 12.05 -9.49
CA HIS A 269 7.11 12.82 -8.64
C HIS A 269 7.61 12.00 -7.46
N ASN A 270 8.93 11.96 -7.30
CA ASN A 270 9.59 11.38 -6.15
C ASN A 270 9.46 12.33 -4.93
N LYS A 271 8.78 11.86 -3.88
CA LYS A 271 8.61 12.59 -2.60
C LYS A 271 9.77 12.35 -1.62
N GLY A 272 10.73 11.50 -1.99
CA GLY A 272 11.82 11.05 -1.13
C GLY A 272 11.39 10.03 -0.11
N SER A 273 12.29 9.71 0.82
CA SER A 273 12.02 8.80 1.95
C SER A 273 11.29 9.51 3.09
N THR A 274 10.90 8.75 4.12
CA THR A 274 10.38 9.28 5.38
C THR A 274 11.28 10.36 5.95
N VAL A 275 10.67 11.43 6.44
CA VAL A 275 11.34 12.51 7.15
C VAL A 275 11.18 12.31 8.66
N ASP A 276 12.19 12.67 9.43
CA ASP A 276 12.13 12.67 10.89
C ASP A 276 11.29 13.86 11.41
N ASN A 277 11.08 13.91 12.72
CA ASN A 277 10.33 14.98 13.38
C ASN A 277 10.94 16.40 13.19
N LYS A 278 12.15 16.49 12.64
CA LYS A 278 12.85 17.74 12.32
C LYS A 278 12.82 18.08 10.83
N GLY A 279 12.12 17.28 10.02
CA GLY A 279 12.02 17.46 8.58
C GLY A 279 13.24 16.99 7.78
N ALA A 280 14.19 16.29 8.42
CA ALA A 280 15.34 15.70 7.72
C ALA A 280 14.97 14.34 7.13
N ARG A 281 15.41 14.08 5.89
CA ARG A 281 15.23 12.77 5.26
C ARG A 281 16.12 11.75 5.95
N GLN A 282 15.53 10.63 6.36
CA GLN A 282 16.23 9.62 7.15
C GLN A 282 17.04 8.62 6.34
N THR A 283 16.78 8.48 5.04
CA THR A 283 17.43 7.46 4.22
C THR A 283 17.64 7.92 2.78
N THR A 284 18.73 7.46 2.18
CA THR A 284 19.04 7.61 0.75
C THR A 284 18.73 6.33 -0.04
N ILE A 285 18.04 5.37 0.58
CA ILE A 285 17.76 4.04 0.01
C ILE A 285 16.66 4.17 -1.04
N ALA A 286 16.97 3.85 -2.28
CA ALA A 286 16.10 4.08 -3.44
C ALA A 286 14.75 3.35 -3.34
N PHE A 287 14.73 2.11 -2.84
CA PHE A 287 13.49 1.33 -2.69
C PHE A 287 12.56 1.81 -1.56
N GLU A 288 13.00 2.77 -0.74
CA GLU A 288 12.19 3.40 0.30
C GLU A 288 11.64 4.78 -0.09
N ASN A 289 11.97 5.27 -1.27
CA ASN A 289 11.44 6.53 -1.76
C ASN A 289 9.96 6.39 -2.08
N PHE A 290 9.18 7.34 -1.58
CA PHE A 290 7.76 7.47 -1.90
C PHE A 290 7.57 8.22 -3.22
N TYR A 291 6.58 7.80 -3.97
CA TYR A 291 6.15 8.43 -5.21
C TYR A 291 4.67 8.82 -5.13
N ASP A 292 4.31 9.88 -5.84
CA ASP A 292 2.96 10.43 -5.89
C ASP A 292 2.23 9.90 -7.14
N PHE A 293 1.52 8.81 -7.00
CA PHE A 293 0.76 8.14 -8.08
C PHE A 293 -0.50 8.94 -8.42
N THR A 294 -0.36 10.07 -9.10
CA THR A 294 -1.47 10.95 -9.44
C THR A 294 -2.39 10.35 -10.50
N GLY A 295 -3.69 10.60 -10.41
CA GLY A 295 -4.66 10.12 -11.41
C GLY A 295 -4.37 10.62 -12.82
N THR A 296 -3.91 11.86 -12.98
CA THR A 296 -3.52 12.43 -14.29
C THR A 296 -2.25 11.79 -14.86
N GLY A 297 -1.34 11.37 -14.01
CA GLY A 297 -0.15 10.61 -14.43
C GLY A 297 -0.53 9.20 -14.85
N LEU A 298 -1.37 8.50 -14.06
CA LEU A 298 -1.84 7.14 -14.37
C LEU A 298 -2.58 7.05 -15.71
N GLN A 299 -3.35 8.08 -16.10
CA GLN A 299 -4.02 8.10 -17.41
C GLN A 299 -3.06 7.97 -18.60
N LYS A 300 -1.75 8.22 -18.41
CA LYS A 300 -0.71 8.06 -19.43
C LYS A 300 -0.09 6.67 -19.45
N PHE A 301 -0.50 5.76 -18.57
CA PHE A 301 0.03 4.41 -18.51
C PHE A 301 -0.26 3.65 -19.81
N PRO A 302 0.77 3.03 -20.44
CA PRO A 302 0.60 2.26 -21.68
C PRO A 302 -0.03 0.90 -21.38
N VAL A 303 -1.18 0.62 -21.97
CA VAL A 303 -1.88 -0.67 -21.87
C VAL A 303 -1.62 -1.48 -23.13
N THR A 304 -1.20 -2.74 -22.97
CA THR A 304 -0.92 -3.68 -24.05
C THR A 304 -2.19 -4.34 -24.58
N SER A 305 -2.11 -4.96 -25.76
CA SER A 305 -3.22 -5.68 -26.38
C SER A 305 -3.61 -6.95 -25.62
N GLU A 306 -2.65 -7.62 -25.02
CA GLU A 306 -2.82 -8.81 -24.18
C GLU A 306 -2.63 -8.44 -22.71
N GLN A 307 -3.45 -9.03 -21.85
CA GLN A 307 -3.42 -8.80 -20.41
C GLN A 307 -3.51 -10.15 -19.69
N PRO A 308 -2.60 -10.46 -18.75
CA PRO A 308 -2.56 -11.76 -18.06
C PRO A 308 -3.71 -11.97 -17.07
N LEU A 309 -4.92 -12.14 -17.56
CA LEU A 309 -6.14 -12.28 -16.76
C LEU A 309 -6.11 -13.51 -15.84
N ASP A 310 -5.63 -14.64 -16.31
CA ASP A 310 -5.55 -15.89 -15.57
C ASP A 310 -4.69 -15.79 -14.31
N LEU A 311 -3.55 -15.09 -14.40
CA LEU A 311 -2.67 -14.80 -13.26
C LEU A 311 -3.33 -13.83 -12.29
N ALA A 312 -4.01 -12.79 -12.80
CA ALA A 312 -4.73 -11.83 -11.97
C ALA A 312 -5.90 -12.48 -11.20
N LEU A 313 -6.70 -13.32 -11.87
CA LEU A 313 -7.77 -14.11 -11.24
C LEU A 313 -7.24 -15.01 -10.11
N SER A 314 -6.08 -15.63 -10.35
CA SER A 314 -5.44 -16.51 -9.37
C SER A 314 -4.92 -15.72 -8.18
N LEU A 315 -4.22 -14.60 -8.41
CA LEU A 315 -3.67 -13.72 -7.38
C LEU A 315 -4.77 -13.08 -6.52
N ASP A 316 -5.82 -12.57 -7.15
CA ASP A 316 -6.98 -11.98 -6.44
C ASP A 316 -7.67 -13.02 -5.55
N ARG A 317 -7.92 -14.24 -6.06
CA ARG A 317 -8.50 -15.34 -5.28
C ARG A 317 -7.62 -15.74 -4.10
N LEU A 318 -6.30 -15.85 -4.31
CA LEU A 318 -5.38 -16.18 -3.22
C LEU A 318 -5.32 -15.08 -2.17
N ALA A 319 -5.35 -13.80 -2.58
CA ALA A 319 -5.39 -12.66 -1.67
C ALA A 319 -6.66 -12.69 -0.79
N GLN A 320 -7.83 -12.93 -1.39
CA GLN A 320 -9.08 -13.07 -0.64
C GLN A 320 -9.05 -14.25 0.33
N ASN A 321 -8.52 -15.40 -0.09
CA ASN A 321 -8.40 -16.58 0.78
C ASN A 321 -7.41 -16.35 1.92
N ARG A 322 -6.27 -15.70 1.63
CA ARG A 322 -5.29 -15.33 2.66
C ARG A 322 -5.90 -14.39 3.69
N GLN A 323 -6.66 -13.38 3.25
CA GLN A 323 -7.32 -12.43 4.14
C GLN A 323 -8.24 -13.14 5.16
N ARG A 324 -8.97 -14.19 4.76
CA ARG A 324 -9.81 -14.99 5.67
C ARG A 324 -9.02 -15.74 6.75
N SER A 325 -7.73 -15.97 6.55
CA SER A 325 -6.83 -16.63 7.53
C SER A 325 -6.04 -15.62 8.38
N LEU A 326 -6.27 -14.31 8.22
CA LEU A 326 -5.62 -13.31 9.05
C LEU A 326 -6.32 -13.14 10.40
N PRO A 327 -5.56 -12.85 11.48
CA PRO A 327 -6.09 -12.75 12.84
C PRO A 327 -7.26 -11.78 13.01
N THR A 328 -7.26 -10.66 12.31
CA THR A 328 -8.34 -9.67 12.34
C THR A 328 -9.69 -10.23 11.86
N GLN A 329 -9.68 -11.13 10.87
CA GLN A 329 -10.89 -11.79 10.39
C GLN A 329 -11.31 -12.93 11.30
N LEU A 330 -10.34 -13.60 11.94
CA LEU A 330 -10.60 -14.69 12.88
C LEU A 330 -11.19 -14.18 14.20
N ALA A 331 -10.90 -12.93 14.58
CA ALA A 331 -11.36 -12.34 15.83
C ALA A 331 -12.87 -12.37 16.04
N ALA A 332 -13.65 -12.30 14.96
CA ALA A 332 -15.11 -12.41 15.02
C ALA A 332 -15.61 -13.78 15.56
N ASN A 333 -14.76 -14.81 15.52
CA ASN A 333 -15.06 -16.17 15.95
C ASN A 333 -14.33 -16.58 17.23
N PHE A 334 -13.65 -15.65 17.92
CA PHE A 334 -12.97 -15.96 19.17
C PHE A 334 -13.98 -16.30 20.29
N PRO A 335 -13.66 -17.24 21.18
CA PRO A 335 -12.39 -17.98 21.31
C PRO A 335 -12.21 -19.12 20.27
N LEU A 336 -10.98 -19.27 19.79
CA LEU A 336 -10.61 -20.38 18.89
C LEU A 336 -9.54 -21.27 19.53
N PRO A 337 -9.55 -22.61 19.28
CA PRO A 337 -8.49 -23.51 19.72
C PRO A 337 -7.13 -23.13 19.13
N ARG A 338 -6.05 -23.32 19.89
CA ARG A 338 -4.67 -23.04 19.44
C ARG A 338 -4.32 -23.80 18.14
N THR A 339 -4.75 -25.04 18.02
CA THR A 339 -4.54 -25.86 16.82
C THR A 339 -5.12 -25.23 15.57
N LEU A 340 -6.34 -24.68 15.66
CA LEU A 340 -6.99 -24.00 14.55
C LEU A 340 -6.28 -22.67 14.19
N LEU A 341 -5.78 -21.95 15.18
CA LEU A 341 -4.96 -20.74 14.93
C LEU A 341 -3.66 -21.09 14.21
N GLU A 342 -3.00 -22.20 14.57
CA GLU A 342 -1.81 -22.70 13.88
C GLU A 342 -2.11 -23.15 12.45
N GLU A 343 -3.25 -23.78 12.20
CA GLU A 343 -3.71 -24.12 10.85
C GLU A 343 -3.89 -22.87 9.99
N HIS A 344 -4.56 -21.84 10.52
CA HIS A 344 -4.74 -20.57 9.81
C HIS A 344 -3.43 -19.85 9.56
N ARG A 345 -2.50 -19.85 10.52
CA ARG A 345 -1.14 -19.31 10.36
C ARG A 345 -0.41 -19.99 9.21
N ASN A 346 -0.37 -21.33 9.21
CA ASN A 346 0.30 -22.10 8.18
C ASN A 346 -0.36 -21.90 6.80
N ASN A 347 -1.69 -21.86 6.76
CA ASN A 347 -2.43 -21.58 5.54
C ASN A 347 -2.14 -20.16 5.00
N ALA A 348 -2.15 -19.13 5.85
CA ALA A 348 -1.82 -17.77 5.46
C ALA A 348 -0.39 -17.65 4.88
N ALA A 349 0.57 -18.37 5.47
CA ALA A 349 1.96 -18.42 4.99
C ALA A 349 2.07 -19.15 3.64
N ALA A 350 1.40 -20.29 3.47
CA ALA A 350 1.38 -21.04 2.21
C ALA A 350 0.73 -20.25 1.07
N LEU A 351 -0.38 -19.56 1.36
CA LEU A 351 -1.05 -18.68 0.40
C LEU A 351 -0.15 -17.52 0.00
N LEU A 352 0.57 -16.90 0.93
CA LEU A 352 1.53 -15.84 0.63
C LEU A 352 2.65 -16.35 -0.29
N GLY A 353 3.24 -17.52 0.01
CA GLY A 353 4.25 -18.12 -0.84
C GLY A 353 3.76 -18.38 -2.28
N SER A 354 2.51 -18.82 -2.43
CA SER A 354 1.87 -19.00 -3.73
C SER A 354 1.62 -17.66 -4.45
N MET A 355 1.24 -16.61 -3.71
CA MET A 355 1.07 -15.26 -4.27
C MET A 355 2.39 -14.67 -4.75
N ILE A 356 3.48 -14.85 -4.00
CA ILE A 356 4.82 -14.39 -4.40
C ILE A 356 5.23 -15.10 -5.70
N ALA A 357 5.05 -16.41 -5.79
CA ALA A 357 5.37 -17.18 -6.99
C ALA A 357 4.58 -16.71 -8.22
N LEU A 358 3.25 -16.54 -8.10
CA LEU A 358 2.42 -16.05 -9.21
C LEU A 358 2.69 -14.60 -9.58
N GLN A 359 3.12 -13.77 -8.63
CA GLN A 359 3.56 -12.39 -8.93
C GLN A 359 4.85 -12.39 -9.76
N GLU A 360 5.80 -13.28 -9.48
CA GLU A 360 6.99 -13.43 -10.32
C GLU A 360 6.60 -13.90 -11.72
N GLU A 361 5.68 -14.85 -11.86
CA GLU A 361 5.17 -15.26 -13.18
C GLU A 361 4.50 -14.09 -13.92
N LEU A 362 3.73 -13.28 -13.22
CA LEU A 362 3.10 -12.07 -13.78
C LEU A 362 4.12 -11.05 -14.25
N ASP A 363 5.18 -10.81 -13.46
CA ASP A 363 6.24 -9.88 -13.80
C ASP A 363 6.97 -10.35 -15.09
N TRP A 364 7.38 -11.61 -15.16
CA TRP A 364 8.06 -12.17 -16.31
C TRP A 364 7.16 -12.20 -17.57
N ARG A 365 5.86 -12.48 -17.41
CA ARG A 365 4.90 -12.34 -18.51
C ARG A 365 4.81 -10.92 -19.02
N CYS A 366 4.76 -9.94 -18.12
CA CYS A 366 4.75 -8.53 -18.50
C CYS A 366 6.05 -8.09 -19.17
N TYR A 367 7.22 -8.65 -18.82
CA TYR A 367 8.47 -8.34 -19.53
C TYR A 367 8.39 -8.69 -21.01
N THR A 368 7.83 -9.83 -21.35
CA THR A 368 7.61 -10.23 -22.74
C THR A 368 6.56 -9.35 -23.43
N LEU A 369 5.42 -9.09 -22.78
CA LEU A 369 4.34 -8.28 -23.34
C LEU A 369 4.76 -6.83 -23.64
N TYR A 370 5.66 -6.28 -22.84
CA TYR A 370 6.19 -4.93 -23.03
C TYR A 370 7.49 -4.88 -23.85
N GLY A 371 7.95 -6.01 -24.37
CA GLY A 371 9.18 -6.07 -25.19
C GLY A 371 10.46 -5.77 -24.42
N VAL A 372 10.46 -5.97 -23.09
CA VAL A 372 11.66 -5.88 -22.26
C VAL A 372 12.63 -7.02 -22.56
N THR A 373 12.08 -8.19 -22.87
CA THR A 373 12.76 -9.38 -23.40
C THR A 373 11.90 -10.09 -24.42
N ASP A 374 12.54 -10.76 -25.39
CA ASP A 374 11.87 -11.63 -26.36
C ASP A 374 11.76 -13.08 -25.86
N GLU A 375 12.42 -13.40 -24.74
CA GLU A 375 12.44 -14.75 -24.16
C GLU A 375 11.27 -14.92 -23.18
N ASP A 376 10.40 -15.91 -23.47
CA ASP A 376 9.31 -16.27 -22.57
C ASP A 376 9.83 -17.16 -21.44
N LEU A 377 9.97 -16.58 -20.26
CA LEU A 377 10.45 -17.24 -19.05
C LEU A 377 9.34 -17.40 -18.00
N CYS A 378 8.13 -17.72 -18.45
CA CYS A 378 7.03 -18.13 -17.59
C CYS A 378 7.00 -19.64 -17.36
N TYR A 379 6.52 -20.06 -16.19
CA TYR A 379 6.32 -21.48 -15.87
C TYR A 379 5.01 -21.97 -16.49
N HIS A 380 5.08 -22.43 -17.73
CA HIS A 380 3.91 -22.78 -18.53
C HIS A 380 3.28 -24.12 -18.19
N ASN A 381 1.97 -24.15 -18.30
CA ASN A 381 1.20 -25.39 -18.33
C ASN A 381 1.51 -26.20 -19.59
N THR A 382 2.02 -27.42 -19.42
CA THR A 382 2.11 -28.39 -20.53
C THR A 382 0.70 -28.93 -20.81
N PRO A 383 0.32 -29.18 -22.08
CA PRO A 383 -0.97 -29.77 -22.39
C PRO A 383 -1.25 -31.04 -21.55
N GLY A 384 -2.34 -31.01 -20.75
CA GLY A 384 -2.72 -32.10 -19.85
C GLY A 384 -2.14 -32.01 -18.43
N LYS A 385 -1.32 -31.01 -18.09
CA LYS A 385 -0.75 -30.82 -16.75
C LYS A 385 -0.80 -29.34 -16.39
N GLN A 386 -1.71 -28.99 -15.50
CA GLN A 386 -1.73 -27.64 -14.94
C GLN A 386 -0.54 -27.50 -13.98
N LEU A 387 0.54 -26.90 -14.43
CA LEU A 387 1.73 -26.67 -13.63
C LEU A 387 1.49 -25.44 -12.75
N LYS A 388 1.46 -25.66 -11.45
CA LYS A 388 1.41 -24.58 -10.48
C LYS A 388 2.85 -24.31 -10.02
N PRO A 389 3.35 -23.07 -10.07
CA PRO A 389 4.70 -22.78 -9.57
C PRO A 389 4.76 -23.12 -8.07
N PRO A 390 5.88 -23.63 -7.58
CA PRO A 390 6.09 -23.89 -6.16
C PRO A 390 6.02 -22.57 -5.38
N GLY A 391 5.59 -22.62 -4.12
CA GLY A 391 5.58 -21.43 -3.26
C GLY A 391 7.00 -20.88 -3.06
N ILE A 392 7.15 -19.57 -3.14
CA ILE A 392 8.41 -18.84 -2.94
C ILE A 392 8.35 -18.11 -1.60
N LYS A 393 9.39 -18.23 -0.80
CA LYS A 393 9.58 -17.41 0.40
C LYS A 393 10.32 -16.13 0.02
N LEU A 394 10.17 -15.08 0.81
CA LEU A 394 10.98 -13.86 0.69
C LEU A 394 12.46 -14.21 0.88
N GLY A 395 13.31 -13.63 0.05
CA GLY A 395 14.75 -13.99 -0.04
C GLY A 395 15.07 -15.02 -1.11
N GLN A 396 14.07 -15.68 -1.72
CA GLN A 396 14.22 -16.75 -2.71
C GLN A 396 13.84 -16.35 -4.15
N ARG A 397 13.38 -15.12 -4.38
CA ARG A 397 13.09 -14.62 -5.74
C ARG A 397 14.39 -14.51 -6.54
N ALA A 398 14.33 -14.65 -7.87
CA ALA A 398 15.52 -14.64 -8.71
C ALA A 398 16.43 -13.42 -8.47
N PHE A 399 15.86 -12.21 -8.43
CA PHE A 399 16.62 -11.00 -8.15
C PHE A 399 17.21 -10.96 -6.73
N GLU A 400 16.51 -11.53 -5.73
CA GLU A 400 17.02 -11.63 -4.34
C GLU A 400 18.21 -12.58 -4.26
N ILE A 401 18.17 -13.69 -5.00
CA ILE A 401 19.30 -14.63 -5.08
C ILE A 401 20.52 -13.95 -5.71
N VAL A 402 20.33 -13.20 -6.81
CA VAL A 402 21.41 -12.41 -7.45
C VAL A 402 21.99 -11.40 -6.46
N MET A 403 21.15 -10.67 -5.75
CA MET A 403 21.59 -9.71 -4.73
C MET A 403 22.36 -10.39 -3.60
N ALA A 404 21.86 -11.53 -3.09
CA ALA A 404 22.52 -12.28 -2.02
C ALA A 404 23.90 -12.82 -2.46
N ARG A 405 24.04 -13.27 -3.71
CA ARG A 405 25.32 -13.68 -4.30
C ARG A 405 26.32 -12.51 -4.37
N LYS A 406 25.88 -11.35 -4.84
CA LYS A 406 26.71 -10.12 -4.89
C LYS A 406 27.11 -9.65 -3.49
N MET A 407 26.21 -9.75 -2.49
CA MET A 407 26.56 -9.46 -1.10
C MET A 407 27.62 -10.41 -0.57
N ALA A 408 27.48 -11.71 -0.84
CA ALA A 408 28.46 -12.72 -0.40
C ALA A 408 29.83 -12.54 -1.08
N ALA A 409 29.86 -12.01 -2.32
CA ALA A 409 31.06 -11.65 -3.04
C ALA A 409 31.67 -10.29 -2.62
N GLY A 410 31.00 -9.54 -1.75
CA GLY A 410 31.42 -8.18 -1.36
C GLY A 410 31.22 -7.10 -2.43
N GLU A 411 30.42 -7.38 -3.47
CA GLU A 411 30.16 -6.48 -4.59
C GLU A 411 28.93 -5.57 -4.36
N LEU A 412 28.09 -5.93 -3.38
CA LEU A 412 26.87 -5.18 -3.07
C LEU A 412 26.69 -5.06 -1.55
N GLU A 413 26.40 -3.84 -1.10
CA GLU A 413 25.94 -3.57 0.26
C GLU A 413 24.48 -3.09 0.18
N THR A 414 23.56 -3.78 0.88
CA THR A 414 22.13 -3.45 0.89
C THR A 414 21.46 -3.82 2.20
N THR A 415 20.48 -3.05 2.62
CA THR A 415 19.60 -3.32 3.77
C THR A 415 18.28 -3.98 3.37
N TRP A 416 18.10 -4.38 2.09
CA TRP A 416 16.85 -4.94 1.58
C TRP A 416 16.31 -6.08 2.43
N PHE A 417 17.14 -7.09 2.69
CA PHE A 417 16.72 -8.30 3.41
C PHE A 417 16.27 -8.00 4.84
N GLU A 418 17.05 -7.21 5.57
CA GLU A 418 16.70 -6.75 6.92
C GLU A 418 15.38 -5.99 6.93
N ARG A 419 15.25 -4.98 6.07
CA ARG A 419 14.08 -4.11 6.00
C ARG A 419 12.86 -4.77 5.38
N HIS A 420 13.05 -5.88 4.66
CA HIS A 420 11.96 -6.69 4.10
C HIS A 420 11.65 -7.92 4.96
N GLY A 421 12.27 -8.07 6.14
CA GLY A 421 12.03 -9.20 7.04
C GLY A 421 12.34 -10.54 6.39
N SER A 422 13.38 -10.62 5.55
CA SER A 422 13.81 -11.81 4.82
C SER A 422 15.27 -12.14 5.10
N THR A 423 15.68 -13.37 4.76
CA THR A 423 17.07 -13.83 4.88
C THR A 423 17.67 -13.94 3.47
N PRO A 424 18.89 -13.42 3.25
CA PRO A 424 19.57 -13.62 1.97
C PRO A 424 19.87 -15.11 1.73
N VAL A 425 19.52 -15.61 0.53
CA VAL A 425 19.73 -16.98 0.10
C VAL A 425 20.50 -16.96 -1.23
N THR A 426 21.64 -17.63 -1.30
CA THR A 426 22.50 -17.68 -2.51
C THR A 426 22.18 -18.83 -3.43
N GLU A 427 21.50 -19.87 -2.90
CA GLU A 427 21.22 -21.10 -3.63
C GLU A 427 19.73 -21.22 -3.99
N ILE A 428 19.47 -21.80 -5.16
CA ILE A 428 18.11 -22.15 -5.58
C ILE A 428 17.63 -23.32 -4.72
N SER A 429 16.40 -23.27 -4.23
CA SER A 429 15.85 -24.32 -3.37
C SER A 429 15.85 -25.68 -4.05
N THR A 430 16.45 -26.68 -3.40
CA THR A 430 16.46 -28.07 -3.87
C THR A 430 15.09 -28.75 -3.74
N GLU A 431 14.17 -28.17 -2.97
CA GLU A 431 12.80 -28.67 -2.81
C GLU A 431 11.92 -28.37 -4.04
N TRP A 432 12.36 -27.45 -4.91
CA TRP A 432 11.61 -27.12 -6.12
C TRP A 432 11.79 -28.16 -7.22
N PRO A 433 10.77 -28.38 -8.07
CA PRO A 433 10.87 -29.24 -9.25
C PRO A 433 12.06 -28.85 -10.13
N GLU A 434 12.69 -29.84 -10.77
CA GLU A 434 13.89 -29.62 -11.57
C GLU A 434 13.67 -28.65 -12.74
N ASP A 435 12.51 -28.76 -13.41
CA ASP A 435 12.10 -27.87 -14.49
C ASP A 435 11.95 -26.41 -14.01
N TYR A 436 11.39 -26.21 -12.83
CA TYR A 436 11.28 -24.89 -12.21
C TYR A 436 12.65 -24.33 -11.81
N ARG A 437 13.53 -25.16 -11.25
CA ARG A 437 14.91 -24.75 -10.92
C ARG A 437 15.68 -24.28 -12.15
N LYS A 438 15.58 -25.00 -13.27
CA LYS A 438 16.19 -24.60 -14.55
C LYS A 438 15.63 -23.27 -15.06
N LEU A 439 14.33 -23.04 -14.89
CA LEU A 439 13.71 -21.75 -15.23
C LEU A 439 14.29 -20.62 -14.37
N ILE A 440 14.42 -20.82 -13.07
CA ILE A 440 15.00 -19.80 -12.17
C ILE A 440 16.48 -19.56 -12.48
N GLU A 441 17.26 -20.60 -12.80
CA GLU A 441 18.65 -20.45 -13.27
C GLU A 441 18.71 -19.55 -14.51
N ARG A 442 17.82 -19.78 -15.48
CA ARG A 442 17.76 -18.94 -16.67
C ARG A 442 17.33 -17.50 -16.39
N ARG A 443 16.37 -17.29 -15.47
CA ARG A 443 16.00 -15.95 -15.01
C ARG A 443 17.19 -15.23 -14.36
N ILE A 444 17.95 -15.91 -13.52
CA ILE A 444 19.16 -15.37 -12.87
C ILE A 444 20.20 -14.99 -13.94
N GLU A 445 20.48 -15.88 -14.89
CA GLU A 445 21.41 -15.59 -16.00
C GLU A 445 20.97 -14.35 -16.80
N LEU A 446 19.66 -14.23 -17.08
CA LEU A 446 19.15 -13.07 -17.82
C LEU A 446 19.22 -11.77 -17.01
N ILE A 447 19.01 -11.82 -15.69
CA ILE A 447 19.21 -10.66 -14.80
C ILE A 447 20.67 -10.18 -14.83
N GLU A 448 21.62 -11.09 -14.98
CA GLU A 448 23.05 -10.76 -15.01
C GLU A 448 23.55 -10.33 -16.39
N THR A 449 22.92 -10.79 -17.47
CA THR A 449 23.42 -10.59 -18.86
C THR A 449 22.59 -9.62 -19.69
N ASN A 450 21.29 -9.48 -19.43
CA ASN A 450 20.42 -8.56 -20.17
C ASN A 450 20.25 -7.24 -19.41
N HIS A 451 20.70 -6.16 -20.02
CA HIS A 451 20.69 -4.83 -19.38
C HIS A 451 19.29 -4.33 -19.01
N ASN A 452 18.27 -4.56 -19.83
CA ASN A 452 16.91 -4.13 -19.57
C ASN A 452 16.29 -4.91 -18.39
N ILE A 453 16.54 -6.23 -18.36
CA ILE A 453 16.09 -7.08 -17.23
C ILE A 453 16.83 -6.70 -15.95
N PHE A 454 18.15 -6.46 -16.03
CA PHE A 454 18.91 -5.96 -14.87
C PHE A 454 18.32 -4.67 -14.28
N LEU A 455 17.90 -3.73 -15.14
CA LEU A 455 17.33 -2.46 -14.70
C LEU A 455 15.98 -2.62 -13.97
N ILE A 456 15.15 -3.56 -14.40
CA ILE A 456 13.80 -3.72 -13.85
C ILE A 456 13.76 -4.71 -12.66
N GLU A 457 14.68 -5.68 -12.61
CA GLU A 457 14.82 -6.67 -11.55
C GLU A 457 15.62 -6.09 -10.36
N GLN A 458 15.27 -4.87 -9.93
CA GLN A 458 15.85 -4.19 -8.78
C GLN A 458 14.82 -4.03 -7.65
N PRO A 459 15.25 -3.96 -6.38
CA PRO A 459 14.37 -3.77 -5.22
C PRO A 459 13.41 -2.58 -5.37
N GLU A 460 13.82 -1.55 -6.10
CA GLU A 460 13.03 -0.36 -6.35
C GLU A 460 11.74 -0.65 -7.12
N TYR A 461 11.72 -1.69 -7.95
CA TYR A 461 10.60 -1.97 -8.87
C TYR A 461 9.86 -3.26 -8.54
N LYS A 462 10.50 -4.16 -7.79
CA LYS A 462 9.92 -5.45 -7.38
C LYS A 462 8.96 -5.28 -6.21
N ARG A 463 7.81 -5.93 -6.26
CA ARG A 463 6.78 -5.82 -5.22
C ARG A 463 7.35 -6.05 -3.82
N ARG A 464 7.12 -5.07 -2.95
CA ARG A 464 7.44 -5.15 -1.53
C ARG A 464 6.20 -5.64 -0.77
N TRP A 465 6.23 -6.90 -0.36
CA TRP A 465 5.16 -7.55 0.37
C TRP A 465 5.07 -7.03 1.81
N ASN A 466 3.86 -7.07 2.41
CA ASN A 466 3.73 -6.81 3.83
C ASN A 466 4.31 -7.99 4.64
N THR A 467 5.24 -7.69 5.50
CA THR A 467 6.00 -8.65 6.29
C THR A 467 5.68 -8.61 7.78
N GLU A 468 4.61 -7.91 8.19
CA GLU A 468 4.19 -7.93 9.59
C GLU A 468 3.94 -9.38 10.05
N PRO A 469 4.65 -9.87 11.10
CA PRO A 469 4.50 -11.24 11.56
C PRO A 469 3.06 -11.55 11.97
N TRP A 470 2.57 -12.74 11.57
CA TRP A 470 1.22 -13.19 11.89
C TRP A 470 0.96 -13.21 13.41
N ASP A 471 1.97 -13.53 14.22
CA ASP A 471 1.87 -13.54 15.68
C ASP A 471 1.66 -12.13 16.26
N GLN A 472 2.25 -11.09 15.66
CA GLN A 472 1.99 -9.70 16.07
C GLN A 472 0.56 -9.28 15.73
N GLN A 473 0.07 -9.66 14.54
CA GLN A 473 -1.32 -9.44 14.16
C GLN A 473 -2.27 -10.18 15.11
N LEU A 474 -1.94 -11.42 15.51
CA LEU A 474 -2.73 -12.19 16.47
C LEU A 474 -2.77 -11.51 17.85
N GLN A 475 -1.63 -11.06 18.36
CA GLN A 475 -1.56 -10.37 19.65
C GLN A 475 -2.42 -9.11 19.66
N ARG A 476 -2.40 -8.34 18.56
CA ARG A 476 -3.26 -7.15 18.41
C ARG A 476 -4.74 -7.53 18.37
N ALA A 477 -5.11 -8.55 17.60
CA ALA A 477 -6.49 -9.02 17.50
C ALA A 477 -7.03 -9.57 18.84
N LEU A 478 -6.23 -10.35 19.56
CA LEU A 478 -6.59 -10.87 20.88
C LEU A 478 -6.77 -9.72 21.90
N ARG A 479 -5.86 -8.74 21.90
CA ARG A 479 -5.96 -7.56 22.77
C ARG A 479 -7.24 -6.77 22.49
N THR A 480 -7.54 -6.51 21.22
CA THR A 480 -8.76 -5.79 20.82
C THR A 480 -10.00 -6.55 21.28
N TRP A 481 -10.07 -7.85 21.05
CA TRP A 481 -11.19 -8.69 21.47
C TRP A 481 -11.39 -8.66 23.00
N LEU A 482 -10.30 -8.76 23.78
CA LEU A 482 -10.36 -8.70 25.24
C LEU A 482 -10.90 -7.36 25.74
N LEU A 483 -10.50 -6.25 25.12
CA LEU A 483 -11.02 -4.93 25.44
C LEU A 483 -12.50 -4.80 25.09
N ASP A 484 -12.91 -5.24 23.90
CA ASP A 484 -14.31 -5.25 23.47
C ASP A 484 -15.17 -6.11 24.42
N ARG A 485 -14.64 -7.26 24.85
CA ARG A 485 -15.34 -8.14 25.79
C ARG A 485 -15.55 -7.47 27.15
N LEU A 486 -14.52 -6.77 27.67
CA LEU A 486 -14.62 -6.01 28.92
C LEU A 486 -15.65 -4.87 28.84
N GLU A 487 -15.95 -4.36 27.65
CA GLU A 487 -16.93 -3.30 27.42
C GLU A 487 -18.33 -3.81 27.07
N SER A 488 -18.47 -5.10 26.86
CA SER A 488 -19.77 -5.69 26.51
C SER A 488 -20.80 -5.50 27.63
N ALA A 489 -22.08 -5.43 27.26
CA ALA A 489 -23.20 -5.28 28.22
C ALA A 489 -23.22 -6.36 29.31
N HIS A 490 -22.60 -7.51 29.07
CA HIS A 490 -22.46 -8.59 30.05
C HIS A 490 -21.70 -8.18 31.32
N TYR A 491 -20.78 -7.22 31.21
CA TYR A 491 -19.94 -6.74 32.32
C TYR A 491 -20.51 -5.49 33.03
N TRP A 492 -21.51 -4.86 32.46
CA TRP A 492 -22.03 -3.59 32.94
C TRP A 492 -23.50 -3.71 33.35
N PRO A 493 -23.94 -2.97 34.37
CA PRO A 493 -25.33 -2.94 34.75
C PRO A 493 -26.23 -2.41 33.64
N ASP A 494 -27.52 -2.77 33.69
CA ASP A 494 -28.53 -2.32 32.74
C ASP A 494 -28.46 -0.77 32.57
N PRO A 495 -28.44 -0.26 31.33
CA PRO A 495 -28.43 1.19 31.06
C PRO A 495 -29.60 1.98 31.70
N THR A 496 -30.67 1.28 32.10
CA THR A 496 -31.82 1.86 32.77
C THR A 496 -31.57 2.11 34.28
N GLN A 497 -30.49 1.55 34.82
CA GLN A 497 -30.09 1.74 36.21
C GLN A 497 -29.10 2.91 36.32
N THR A 498 -28.97 3.45 37.56
CA THR A 498 -28.01 4.50 37.84
C THR A 498 -26.59 4.06 37.48
N PRO A 499 -25.82 4.86 36.72
CA PRO A 499 -24.44 4.53 36.38
C PRO A 499 -23.59 4.21 37.61
N GLU A 500 -22.98 3.04 37.66
CA GLU A 500 -22.12 2.59 38.75
C GLU A 500 -20.65 2.73 38.33
N LEU A 501 -19.84 3.35 39.16
CA LEU A 501 -18.39 3.35 39.00
C LEU A 501 -17.85 1.96 39.34
N THR A 502 -17.23 1.30 38.36
CA THR A 502 -16.63 -0.03 38.54
C THR A 502 -15.10 0.09 38.62
N SER A 503 -14.52 -0.50 39.69
CA SER A 503 -13.06 -0.60 39.80
C SER A 503 -12.50 -1.72 38.92
N CYS A 504 -11.20 -1.64 38.57
CA CYS A 504 -10.52 -2.73 37.85
C CYS A 504 -10.61 -4.06 38.59
N THR A 505 -10.62 -4.07 39.92
CA THR A 505 -10.80 -5.29 40.73
C THR A 505 -12.17 -5.93 40.48
N ARG A 506 -13.26 -5.16 40.54
CA ARG A 506 -14.60 -5.69 40.22
C ARG A 506 -14.74 -6.13 38.79
N LEU A 507 -14.13 -5.41 37.86
CA LEU A 507 -14.11 -5.80 36.45
C LEU A 507 -13.36 -7.13 36.27
N ALA A 508 -12.22 -7.29 36.92
CA ALA A 508 -11.44 -8.53 36.92
C ALA A 508 -12.19 -9.72 37.55
N GLU A 509 -12.94 -9.48 38.65
CA GLU A 509 -13.79 -10.51 39.26
C GLU A 509 -14.90 -11.00 38.32
N ARG A 510 -15.47 -10.09 37.50
CA ARG A 510 -16.44 -10.46 36.46
C ARG A 510 -15.77 -11.22 35.34
N ALA A 511 -14.61 -10.74 34.86
CA ALA A 511 -13.83 -11.38 33.82
C ALA A 511 -13.34 -12.79 34.22
N ALA A 512 -12.99 -13.01 35.48
CA ALA A 512 -12.60 -14.32 36.00
C ALA A 512 -13.74 -15.38 35.98
N ARG A 513 -14.98 -14.97 35.77
CA ARG A 513 -16.15 -15.86 35.64
C ARG A 513 -16.55 -16.08 34.17
N ASP A 514 -15.94 -15.39 33.24
CA ASP A 514 -16.22 -15.49 31.81
C ASP A 514 -15.24 -16.48 31.17
N ALA A 515 -15.73 -17.66 30.82
CA ALA A 515 -14.91 -18.73 30.23
C ALA A 515 -14.27 -18.30 28.89
N ASP A 516 -15.01 -17.56 28.06
CA ASP A 516 -14.51 -17.08 26.78
C ASP A 516 -13.37 -16.07 26.99
N PHE A 517 -13.55 -15.13 27.96
CA PHE A 517 -12.52 -14.18 28.32
C PHE A 517 -11.24 -14.89 28.78
N LEU A 518 -11.36 -15.87 29.67
CA LEU A 518 -10.21 -16.61 30.19
C LEU A 518 -9.49 -17.38 29.08
N GLN A 519 -10.21 -18.00 28.17
CA GLN A 519 -9.64 -18.74 27.05
C GLN A 519 -8.85 -17.81 26.11
N VAL A 520 -9.42 -16.66 25.73
CA VAL A 520 -8.73 -15.66 24.89
C VAL A 520 -7.55 -15.03 25.65
N ALA A 521 -7.71 -14.77 26.93
CA ALA A 521 -6.64 -14.24 27.79
C ALA A 521 -5.44 -15.22 27.93
N ALA A 522 -5.72 -16.53 28.01
CA ALA A 522 -4.69 -17.55 28.00
C ALA A 522 -3.91 -17.58 26.67
N LEU A 523 -4.59 -17.41 25.53
CA LEU A 523 -3.93 -17.26 24.22
C LEU A 523 -3.08 -15.99 24.18
N TYR A 524 -3.59 -14.86 24.66
CA TYR A 524 -2.88 -13.59 24.70
C TYR A 524 -1.64 -13.64 25.58
N ARG A 525 -1.72 -14.29 26.76
CA ARG A 525 -0.60 -14.49 27.69
C ARG A 525 0.34 -15.62 27.28
N GLY A 526 -0.08 -16.51 26.38
CA GLY A 526 0.68 -17.70 26.00
C GLY A 526 0.73 -18.78 27.08
N ARG A 527 -0.03 -18.64 28.18
CA ARG A 527 -0.11 -19.57 29.32
C ARG A 527 -1.46 -19.51 30.00
N GLU A 528 -1.87 -20.61 30.64
CA GLU A 528 -3.15 -20.70 31.36
C GLU A 528 -3.11 -20.10 32.79
N ASP A 529 -1.93 -20.15 33.43
CA ASP A 529 -1.72 -19.60 34.77
C ASP A 529 -1.29 -18.12 34.66
N PHE A 530 -2.23 -17.21 34.88
CA PHE A 530 -2.01 -15.77 34.86
C PHE A 530 -2.95 -15.04 35.84
N ASP A 531 -2.51 -13.89 36.33
CA ASP A 531 -3.30 -13.00 37.20
C ASP A 531 -4.28 -12.18 36.33
N VAL A 532 -5.57 -12.44 36.50
CA VAL A 532 -6.64 -11.75 35.77
C VAL A 532 -6.69 -10.26 36.11
N LEU A 533 -6.45 -9.88 37.39
CA LEU A 533 -6.44 -8.49 37.80
C LEU A 533 -5.26 -7.73 37.17
N ALA A 534 -4.08 -8.33 37.14
CA ALA A 534 -2.92 -7.75 36.49
C ALA A 534 -3.15 -7.57 34.98
N LEU A 535 -3.80 -8.57 34.33
CA LEU A 535 -4.17 -8.47 32.90
C LEU A 535 -5.18 -7.34 32.66
N VAL A 536 -6.25 -7.25 33.43
CA VAL A 536 -7.27 -6.20 33.27
C VAL A 536 -6.65 -4.81 33.47
N ASN A 537 -5.81 -4.65 34.50
CA ASN A 537 -5.10 -3.38 34.73
C ASN A 537 -4.21 -3.00 33.52
N GLU A 538 -3.47 -3.94 32.95
CA GLU A 538 -2.64 -3.70 31.77
C GLU A 538 -3.47 -3.30 30.54
N LEU A 539 -4.56 -4.04 30.28
CA LEU A 539 -5.44 -3.78 29.14
C LEU A 539 -6.05 -2.37 29.19
N VAL A 540 -6.51 -1.95 30.37
CA VAL A 540 -7.20 -0.66 30.52
C VAL A 540 -6.27 0.52 30.78
N ALA A 541 -5.01 0.30 31.14
CA ALA A 541 -4.05 1.35 31.49
C ALA A 541 -3.81 2.38 30.37
N SER A 542 -3.89 1.94 29.13
CA SER A 542 -3.72 2.78 27.94
C SER A 542 -5.04 3.25 27.33
N GLU A 543 -6.18 2.83 27.90
CA GLU A 543 -7.50 3.19 27.38
C GLU A 543 -8.01 4.50 28.02
N ALA A 544 -8.70 5.30 27.18
CA ALA A 544 -9.35 6.51 27.68
C ALA A 544 -10.53 6.16 28.60
N VAL A 545 -10.79 7.01 29.61
CA VAL A 545 -11.90 6.80 30.54
C VAL A 545 -13.22 6.81 29.79
N PRO A 546 -14.06 5.77 29.90
CA PRO A 546 -15.22 5.57 29.04
C PRO A 546 -16.35 6.60 29.23
N PHE A 547 -16.35 7.40 30.30
CA PHE A 547 -17.47 8.28 30.66
C PHE A 547 -17.34 9.73 30.19
N LEU A 548 -16.16 10.14 29.71
CA LEU A 548 -15.97 11.48 29.18
C LEU A 548 -15.79 11.37 27.65
N PRO A 549 -16.75 11.81 26.83
CA PRO A 549 -16.62 11.76 25.37
C PRO A 549 -15.30 12.35 24.85
N VAL A 550 -14.85 13.44 25.48
CA VAL A 550 -13.60 14.14 25.17
C VAL A 550 -12.36 13.25 25.33
N LEU A 551 -12.36 12.32 26.29
CA LEU A 551 -11.23 11.42 26.54
C LEU A 551 -11.22 10.18 25.64
N ARG A 552 -12.21 10.01 24.76
CA ARG A 552 -12.27 8.93 23.76
C ARG A 552 -11.59 9.28 22.46
N TYR A 553 -11.19 10.53 22.29
CA TYR A 553 -10.52 10.98 21.07
C TYR A 553 -9.03 10.73 21.13
N LYS A 554 -8.41 10.62 19.97
CA LYS A 554 -6.96 10.67 19.86
C LYS A 554 -6.45 11.98 20.48
N PRO A 555 -5.21 12.01 21.04
CA PRO A 555 -4.64 13.24 21.61
C PRO A 555 -4.70 14.45 20.66
N SER A 556 -4.50 14.24 19.36
CA SER A 556 -4.63 15.28 18.34
C SER A 556 -6.06 15.82 18.24
N GLY A 557 -7.06 14.96 18.22
CA GLY A 557 -8.47 15.36 18.17
C GLY A 557 -8.91 16.07 19.44
N LEU A 558 -8.41 15.65 20.61
CA LEU A 558 -8.65 16.32 21.87
C LEU A 558 -8.06 17.74 21.88
N THR A 559 -6.84 17.89 21.38
CA THR A 559 -6.17 19.20 21.27
C THR A 559 -6.95 20.13 20.35
N LEU A 560 -7.38 19.66 19.18
CA LEU A 560 -8.21 20.43 18.26
C LEU A 560 -9.56 20.82 18.87
N SER A 561 -10.22 19.92 19.60
CA SER A 561 -11.48 20.21 20.29
C SER A 561 -11.31 21.30 21.36
N LEU A 562 -10.21 21.26 22.12
CA LEU A 562 -9.93 22.24 23.19
C LEU A 562 -9.53 23.62 22.66
N ILE A 563 -8.93 23.71 21.48
CA ILE A 563 -8.58 25.01 20.84
C ILE A 563 -9.84 25.78 20.42
N HIS A 564 -10.94 25.10 20.18
CA HIS A 564 -12.19 25.66 19.66
C HIS A 564 -13.31 25.79 20.72
N ILE A 565 -13.06 25.43 21.98
CA ILE A 565 -13.93 25.71 23.11
C ILE A 565 -13.58 27.07 23.71
#